data_16da96b603145dd8dde4866748e579a1
#
_entry.id   16da96b603145dd8dde4866748e579a1
#
_cell.length_a   1.000
_cell.length_b   1.000
_cell.length_c   1.000
_cell.angle_alpha   90.00
_cell.angle_beta   90.00
_cell.angle_gamma   90.00
#
_symmetry.space_group_name_H-M   'P 1'
#
loop_
_entity.id
_entity.type
_entity.pdbx_description
1 polymer ?
#
loop_
_entity_poly.entity_id
_entity_poly.type
_entity_poly.pdbx_seq_one_letter_code
_entity_poly.pdbx_strand_id
1 'polypeptide(L)'
;MNKDTAKSYTALISSMLIFGTLGIFRRYIPLSSAMLALFRGLLGSAFLLILVFVKGGKLQKLKSRTVFLLAVTGALMGFNWMLLFEAYNYTSVAVATMCYYMQPTIVILLSPFVFREKLTFKKLICAVAAIIGMVFVSGILNGNGIKTRDIKGILFGLGAAALYSAVVILNKKVVVKDVYEKSIIQLAAAAIILIPYLLLTEDITKTSLNGTAVCMVLLVGIVHTGIAYALYFGIMKNLKAQSIAVMSYIDPVFALLLSAVILHEGLTVYGAIGAILIIGSAFVSEIARN
;
A
#
# COMPACT_ATOMS: atom_id res chain seq x y z
N MET A 1 12.94 17.48 22.00
CA MET A 1 12.98 16.93 20.63
C MET A 1 13.64 17.97 19.73
N ASN A 2 14.70 17.62 19.00
CA ASN A 2 15.39 18.54 18.11
C ASN A 2 14.43 18.97 16.97
N LYS A 3 14.55 20.22 16.48
CA LYS A 3 13.68 20.83 15.46
C LYS A 3 13.61 19.99 14.16
N ASP A 4 14.73 19.34 13.78
CA ASP A 4 14.80 18.46 12.59
C ASP A 4 14.09 17.13 12.81
N THR A 5 14.15 16.58 14.01
CA THR A 5 13.41 15.37 14.39
C THR A 5 11.90 15.64 14.37
N ALA A 6 11.45 16.80 14.86
CA ALA A 6 10.04 17.19 14.81
C ALA A 6 9.54 17.30 13.37
N LYS A 7 10.30 17.97 12.48
CA LYS A 7 9.96 18.07 11.05
C LYS A 7 9.85 16.71 10.39
N SER A 8 10.75 15.77 10.74
CA SER A 8 10.72 14.41 10.17
C SER A 8 9.47 13.62 10.61
N TYR A 9 9.06 13.74 11.88
CA TYR A 9 7.80 13.13 12.33
C TYR A 9 6.58 13.77 11.67
N THR A 10 6.54 15.10 11.53
CA THR A 10 5.45 15.77 10.81
C THR A 10 5.33 15.30 9.38
N ALA A 11 6.44 15.19 8.64
CA ALA A 11 6.45 14.69 7.26
C ALA A 11 5.97 13.23 7.17
N LEU A 12 6.38 12.38 8.14
CA LEU A 12 5.93 10.98 8.20
C LEU A 12 4.42 10.90 8.45
N ILE A 13 3.92 11.60 9.47
CA ILE A 13 2.48 11.61 9.80
C ILE A 13 1.68 12.14 8.61
N SER A 14 2.12 13.24 7.98
CA SER A 14 1.45 13.79 6.80
C SER A 14 1.40 12.78 5.66
N SER A 15 2.48 12.04 5.38
CA SER A 15 2.47 11.01 4.34
C SER A 15 1.50 9.86 4.66
N MET A 16 1.42 9.42 5.93
CA MET A 16 0.48 8.38 6.35
C MET A 16 -0.98 8.84 6.24
N LEU A 17 -1.27 10.08 6.65
CA LEU A 17 -2.61 10.65 6.48
C LEU A 17 -2.99 10.73 5.00
N ILE A 18 -2.07 11.17 4.12
CA ILE A 18 -2.32 11.18 2.68
C ILE A 18 -2.62 9.76 2.18
N PHE A 19 -1.82 8.75 2.54
CA PHE A 19 -2.07 7.37 2.12
C PHE A 19 -3.43 6.87 2.60
N GLY A 20 -3.82 7.14 3.84
CA GLY A 20 -5.11 6.73 4.41
C GLY A 20 -6.33 7.31 3.72
N THR A 21 -6.20 8.43 2.99
CA THR A 21 -7.31 8.98 2.19
C THR A 21 -7.52 8.26 0.86
N LEU A 22 -6.58 7.45 0.39
CA LEU A 22 -6.59 6.87 -0.97
C LEU A 22 -7.86 6.07 -1.27
N GLY A 23 -8.33 5.26 -0.32
CA GLY A 23 -9.55 4.47 -0.46
C GLY A 23 -10.80 5.33 -0.68
N ILE A 24 -10.86 6.51 -0.04
CA ILE A 24 -11.94 7.48 -0.23
C ILE A 24 -11.91 8.03 -1.65
N PHE A 25 -10.75 8.52 -2.10
CA PHE A 25 -10.61 9.08 -3.44
C PHE A 25 -10.93 8.05 -4.52
N ARG A 26 -10.57 6.77 -4.31
CA ARG A 26 -10.88 5.69 -5.25
C ARG A 26 -12.38 5.58 -5.54
N ARG A 27 -13.26 5.82 -4.55
CA ARG A 27 -14.73 5.77 -4.72
C ARG A 27 -15.27 6.78 -5.73
N TYR A 28 -14.57 7.90 -5.89
CA TYR A 28 -14.98 9.00 -6.77
C TYR A 28 -14.27 9.00 -8.13
N ILE A 29 -13.39 8.02 -8.40
CA ILE A 29 -12.64 7.95 -9.66
C ILE A 29 -13.33 6.99 -10.61
N PRO A 30 -13.90 7.45 -11.73
CA PRO A 30 -14.62 6.63 -12.70
C PRO A 30 -13.65 5.96 -13.70
N LEU A 31 -12.54 5.44 -13.22
CA LEU A 31 -11.55 4.69 -14.01
C LEU A 31 -11.46 3.24 -13.56
N SER A 32 -11.03 2.37 -14.46
CA SER A 32 -10.69 1.01 -14.07
C SER A 32 -9.55 0.99 -13.06
N SER A 33 -9.49 -0.08 -12.27
CA SER A 33 -8.45 -0.25 -11.25
C SER A 33 -7.05 -0.30 -11.87
N ALA A 34 -6.92 -0.92 -13.03
CA ALA A 34 -5.65 -1.01 -13.76
C ALA A 34 -5.23 0.34 -14.34
N MET A 35 -6.17 1.09 -14.93
CA MET A 35 -5.90 2.43 -15.47
C MET A 35 -5.48 3.41 -14.37
N LEU A 36 -6.14 3.39 -13.22
CA LEU A 36 -5.76 4.21 -12.07
C LEU A 36 -4.35 3.84 -11.56
N ALA A 37 -4.05 2.55 -11.46
CA ALA A 37 -2.73 2.08 -11.04
C ALA A 37 -1.62 2.49 -12.04
N LEU A 38 -1.91 2.41 -13.35
CA LEU A 38 -1.01 2.89 -14.41
C LEU A 38 -0.71 4.39 -14.26
N PHE A 39 -1.73 5.23 -14.21
CA PHE A 39 -1.53 6.68 -14.08
C PHE A 39 -0.83 7.06 -12.77
N ARG A 40 -1.13 6.36 -11.68
CA ARG A 40 -0.43 6.52 -10.41
C ARG A 40 1.06 6.24 -10.54
N GLY A 41 1.44 5.16 -11.23
CA GLY A 41 2.83 4.83 -11.51
C GLY A 41 3.54 5.86 -12.38
N LEU A 42 2.90 6.28 -13.49
CA LEU A 42 3.45 7.28 -14.42
C LEU A 42 3.65 8.64 -13.75
N LEU A 43 2.58 9.20 -13.16
CA LEU A 43 2.64 10.53 -12.55
C LEU A 43 3.56 10.56 -11.33
N GLY A 44 3.53 9.50 -10.50
CA GLY A 44 4.41 9.38 -9.34
C GLY A 44 5.88 9.27 -9.72
N SER A 45 6.22 8.45 -10.73
CA SER A 45 7.60 8.33 -11.22
C SER A 45 8.09 9.62 -11.85
N ALA A 46 7.26 10.28 -12.68
CA ALA A 46 7.58 11.57 -13.30
C ALA A 46 7.81 12.65 -12.23
N PHE A 47 6.93 12.75 -11.22
CA PHE A 47 7.07 13.70 -10.14
C PHE A 47 8.38 13.51 -9.36
N LEU A 48 8.68 12.27 -8.95
CA LEU A 48 9.93 11.98 -8.22
C LEU A 48 11.16 12.24 -9.08
N LEU A 49 11.11 11.95 -10.39
CA LEU A 49 12.18 12.21 -11.31
C LEU A 49 12.46 13.73 -11.42
N ILE A 50 11.41 14.53 -11.62
CA ILE A 50 11.49 15.99 -11.63
C ILE A 50 12.07 16.49 -10.31
N LEU A 51 11.58 15.98 -9.17
CA LEU A 51 12.06 16.37 -7.85
C LEU A 51 13.56 16.13 -7.66
N VAL A 52 14.07 14.98 -8.14
CA VAL A 52 15.50 14.65 -8.07
C VAL A 52 16.31 15.65 -8.88
N PHE A 53 15.92 15.96 -10.12
CA PHE A 53 16.63 16.93 -10.96
C PHE A 53 16.56 18.36 -10.42
N VAL A 54 15.42 18.81 -9.94
CA VAL A 54 15.26 20.15 -9.33
C VAL A 54 16.14 20.30 -8.08
N LYS A 55 16.37 19.22 -7.33
CA LYS A 55 17.31 19.22 -6.19
C LYS A 55 18.79 19.09 -6.60
N GLY A 56 19.10 19.15 -7.90
CA GLY A 56 20.47 19.00 -8.40
C GLY A 56 21.03 17.58 -8.32
N GLY A 57 20.15 16.58 -8.06
CA GLY A 57 20.51 15.16 -8.01
C GLY A 57 20.78 14.60 -9.40
N LYS A 58 21.50 13.49 -9.44
CA LYS A 58 21.77 12.71 -10.67
C LYS A 58 21.40 11.26 -10.41
N LEU A 59 20.78 10.61 -11.40
CA LEU A 59 20.53 9.18 -11.35
C LEU A 59 21.86 8.42 -11.44
N GLN A 60 22.02 7.40 -10.60
CA GLN A 60 23.23 6.56 -10.58
C GLN A 60 23.10 5.46 -11.65
N LYS A 61 24.22 5.04 -12.20
CA LYS A 61 24.25 3.88 -13.09
C LYS A 61 24.17 2.60 -12.26
N LEU A 62 22.99 2.01 -12.21
CA LEU A 62 22.76 0.75 -11.50
C LEU A 62 23.17 -0.45 -12.36
N LYS A 63 23.57 -1.56 -11.70
CA LYS A 63 23.83 -2.83 -12.37
C LYS A 63 22.53 -3.39 -12.99
N SER A 64 22.60 -3.98 -14.17
CA SER A 64 21.44 -4.53 -14.89
C SER A 64 20.61 -5.50 -14.03
N ARG A 65 21.27 -6.34 -13.21
CA ARG A 65 20.58 -7.24 -12.26
C ARG A 65 19.76 -6.47 -11.23
N THR A 66 20.26 -5.34 -10.74
CA THR A 66 19.53 -4.49 -9.77
C THR A 66 18.32 -3.86 -10.45
N VAL A 67 18.49 -3.31 -11.64
CA VAL A 67 17.38 -2.73 -12.43
C VAL A 67 16.31 -3.79 -12.71
N PHE A 68 16.69 -5.00 -13.13
CA PHE A 68 15.78 -6.10 -13.36
C PHE A 68 14.97 -6.46 -12.09
N LEU A 69 15.62 -6.59 -10.92
CA LEU A 69 14.93 -6.88 -9.67
C LEU A 69 13.98 -5.74 -9.25
N LEU A 70 14.37 -4.48 -9.49
CA LEU A 70 13.50 -3.33 -9.28
C LEU A 70 12.31 -3.32 -10.24
N ALA A 71 12.52 -3.69 -11.50
CA ALA A 71 11.44 -3.82 -12.47
C ALA A 71 10.44 -4.92 -12.08
N VAL A 72 10.93 -6.08 -11.63
CA VAL A 72 10.07 -7.17 -11.13
C VAL A 72 9.27 -6.72 -9.91
N THR A 73 9.92 -6.07 -8.94
CA THR A 73 9.20 -5.56 -7.75
C THR A 73 8.24 -4.44 -8.10
N GLY A 74 8.56 -3.60 -9.08
CA GLY A 74 7.65 -2.59 -9.63
C GLY A 74 6.44 -3.20 -10.32
N ALA A 75 6.63 -4.24 -11.13
CA ALA A 75 5.54 -4.97 -11.77
C ALA A 75 4.58 -5.58 -10.73
N LEU A 76 5.12 -6.24 -9.70
CA LEU A 76 4.33 -6.76 -8.59
C LEU A 76 3.57 -5.65 -7.86
N MET A 77 4.17 -4.47 -7.72
CA MET A 77 3.54 -3.30 -7.09
C MET A 77 2.39 -2.76 -7.97
N GLY A 78 2.53 -2.73 -9.28
CA GLY A 78 1.47 -2.34 -10.21
C GLY A 78 0.24 -3.23 -10.09
N PHE A 79 0.43 -4.55 -10.15
CA PHE A 79 -0.66 -5.52 -9.94
C PHE A 79 -1.23 -5.48 -8.50
N ASN A 80 -0.39 -5.26 -7.50
CA ASN A 80 -0.85 -5.06 -6.12
C ASN A 80 -1.84 -3.89 -6.03
N TRP A 81 -1.54 -2.74 -6.61
CA TRP A 81 -2.44 -1.59 -6.60
C TRP A 81 -3.72 -1.86 -7.38
N MET A 82 -3.62 -2.52 -8.53
CA MET A 82 -4.78 -2.92 -9.31
C MET A 82 -5.73 -3.79 -8.47
N LEU A 83 -5.21 -4.82 -7.79
CA LEU A 83 -6.02 -5.69 -6.94
C LEU A 83 -6.61 -4.94 -5.73
N LEU A 84 -5.84 -4.04 -5.10
CA LEU A 84 -6.34 -3.23 -3.99
C LEU A 84 -7.47 -2.30 -4.43
N PHE A 85 -7.31 -1.62 -5.57
CA PHE A 85 -8.35 -0.74 -6.11
C PHE A 85 -9.59 -1.54 -6.54
N GLU A 86 -9.38 -2.76 -7.03
CA GLU A 86 -10.48 -3.65 -7.34
C GLU A 86 -11.20 -4.11 -6.08
N ALA A 87 -10.50 -4.41 -5.00
CA ALA A 87 -11.11 -4.75 -3.72
C ALA A 87 -12.09 -3.66 -3.24
N TYR A 88 -11.73 -2.37 -3.39
CA TYR A 88 -12.60 -1.24 -3.04
C TYR A 88 -13.89 -1.17 -3.87
N ASN A 89 -13.93 -1.79 -5.05
CA ASN A 89 -15.14 -1.85 -5.88
C ASN A 89 -16.13 -2.91 -5.38
N TYR A 90 -15.65 -3.94 -4.69
CA TYR A 90 -16.46 -5.09 -4.28
C TYR A 90 -16.85 -5.07 -2.81
N THR A 91 -16.03 -4.48 -1.94
CA THR A 91 -16.33 -4.41 -0.50
C THR A 91 -16.10 -3.00 0.06
N SER A 92 -16.30 -2.81 1.36
CA SER A 92 -16.05 -1.54 2.02
C SER A 92 -14.56 -1.19 2.01
N VAL A 93 -14.25 0.12 2.06
CA VAL A 93 -12.86 0.59 2.18
C VAL A 93 -12.22 0.05 3.45
N ALA A 94 -12.98 -0.04 4.54
CA ALA A 94 -12.54 -0.63 5.79
C ALA A 94 -12.10 -2.09 5.62
N VAL A 95 -12.97 -2.94 5.07
CA VAL A 95 -12.70 -4.38 4.87
C VAL A 95 -11.53 -4.59 3.91
N ALA A 96 -11.51 -3.91 2.75
CA ALA A 96 -10.44 -4.03 1.78
C ALA A 96 -9.08 -3.61 2.36
N THR A 97 -9.05 -2.50 3.13
CA THR A 97 -7.84 -2.02 3.80
C THR A 97 -7.35 -3.03 4.84
N MET A 98 -8.24 -3.60 5.66
CA MET A 98 -7.84 -4.61 6.64
C MET A 98 -7.32 -5.90 5.98
N CYS A 99 -7.91 -6.34 4.86
CA CYS A 99 -7.36 -7.45 4.07
C CYS A 99 -5.94 -7.13 3.57
N TYR A 100 -5.73 -5.92 3.06
CA TYR A 100 -4.42 -5.47 2.60
C TYR A 100 -3.38 -5.44 3.72
N TYR A 101 -3.77 -5.03 4.93
CA TYR A 101 -2.91 -5.03 6.12
C TYR A 101 -2.64 -6.42 6.72
N MET A 102 -3.13 -7.51 6.11
CA MET A 102 -2.61 -8.86 6.35
C MET A 102 -1.19 -9.06 5.80
N GLN A 103 -0.66 -8.13 5.01
CA GLN A 103 0.67 -8.20 4.41
C GLN A 103 1.80 -8.47 5.44
N PRO A 104 1.90 -7.80 6.60
CA PRO A 104 2.93 -8.11 7.59
C PRO A 104 2.82 -9.55 8.11
N THR A 105 1.60 -10.03 8.33
CA THR A 105 1.33 -11.40 8.76
C THR A 105 1.81 -12.42 7.73
N ILE A 106 1.56 -12.17 6.44
CA ILE A 106 2.05 -13.03 5.35
C ILE A 106 3.58 -13.05 5.33
N VAL A 107 4.24 -11.88 5.49
CA VAL A 107 5.71 -11.81 5.57
C VAL A 107 6.25 -12.61 6.76
N ILE A 108 5.59 -12.53 7.93
CA ILE A 108 5.98 -13.28 9.12
C ILE A 108 5.91 -14.79 8.85
N LEU A 109 4.79 -15.25 8.28
CA LEU A 109 4.58 -16.68 7.99
C LEU A 109 5.55 -17.21 6.92
N LEU A 110 5.94 -16.37 5.95
CA LEU A 110 6.90 -16.73 4.91
C LEU A 110 8.36 -16.59 5.35
N SER A 111 8.66 -15.86 6.45
CA SER A 111 10.03 -15.57 6.86
C SER A 111 10.89 -16.81 7.13
N PRO A 112 10.40 -17.92 7.70
CA PRO A 112 11.19 -19.13 7.88
C PRO A 112 11.66 -19.74 6.55
N PHE A 113 10.80 -19.72 5.54
CA PHE A 113 11.08 -20.32 4.23
C PHE A 113 12.01 -19.46 3.38
N VAL A 114 11.84 -18.13 3.43
CA VAL A 114 12.57 -17.19 2.56
C VAL A 114 13.88 -16.72 3.18
N PHE A 115 13.88 -16.45 4.49
CA PHE A 115 15.03 -15.89 5.19
C PHE A 115 15.69 -16.89 6.14
N ARG A 116 15.12 -18.11 6.29
CA ARG A 116 15.55 -19.13 7.25
C ARG A 116 15.56 -18.59 8.70
N GLU A 117 14.70 -17.60 8.98
CA GLU A 117 14.53 -17.05 10.33
C GLU A 117 13.64 -17.97 11.16
N LYS A 118 13.96 -18.17 12.45
CA LYS A 118 13.10 -18.94 13.35
C LYS A 118 11.82 -18.15 13.64
N LEU A 119 10.66 -18.81 13.47
CA LEU A 119 9.38 -18.24 13.88
C LEU A 119 9.31 -18.28 15.41
N THR A 120 9.39 -17.12 16.05
CA THR A 120 9.26 -17.05 17.51
C THR A 120 7.79 -17.24 17.92
N PHE A 121 7.57 -17.76 19.13
CA PHE A 121 6.22 -17.97 19.66
C PHE A 121 5.39 -16.67 19.66
N LYS A 122 6.01 -15.53 19.97
CA LYS A 122 5.37 -14.21 19.90
C LYS A 122 4.86 -13.87 18.49
N LYS A 123 5.69 -14.10 17.47
CA LYS A 123 5.32 -13.86 16.06
C LYS A 123 4.18 -14.79 15.62
N LEU A 124 4.18 -16.05 16.11
CA LEU A 124 3.09 -16.99 15.83
C LEU A 124 1.78 -16.52 16.42
N ILE A 125 1.76 -16.09 17.70
CA ILE A 125 0.56 -15.52 18.34
C ILE A 125 0.05 -14.31 17.56
N CYS A 126 0.94 -13.41 17.16
CA CYS A 126 0.55 -12.23 16.34
C CYS A 126 -0.08 -12.67 15.01
N ALA A 127 0.47 -13.67 14.33
CA ALA A 127 -0.09 -14.16 13.07
C ALA A 127 -1.48 -14.78 13.28
N VAL A 128 -1.67 -15.59 14.32
CA VAL A 128 -2.97 -16.18 14.67
C VAL A 128 -3.98 -15.09 15.02
N ALA A 129 -3.59 -14.09 15.82
CA ALA A 129 -4.46 -12.96 16.17
C ALA A 129 -4.90 -12.16 14.94
N ALA A 130 -4.00 -11.93 13.99
CA ALA A 130 -4.34 -11.26 12.73
C ALA A 130 -5.31 -12.08 11.88
N ILE A 131 -5.14 -13.40 11.80
CA ILE A 131 -6.06 -14.29 11.06
C ILE A 131 -7.45 -14.28 11.70
N ILE A 132 -7.53 -14.37 13.04
CA ILE A 132 -8.80 -14.23 13.77
C ILE A 132 -9.42 -12.86 13.50
N GLY A 133 -8.61 -11.80 13.56
CA GLY A 133 -9.06 -10.44 13.24
C GLY A 133 -9.64 -10.34 11.81
N MET A 134 -9.03 -11.02 10.85
CA MET A 134 -9.54 -11.07 9.48
C MET A 134 -10.92 -11.75 9.39
N VAL A 135 -11.15 -12.82 10.13
CA VAL A 135 -12.47 -13.47 10.21
C VAL A 135 -13.51 -12.48 10.76
N PHE A 136 -13.18 -11.70 11.78
CA PHE A 136 -14.09 -10.70 12.34
C PHE A 136 -14.40 -9.57 11.35
N VAL A 137 -13.39 -9.04 10.65
CA VAL A 137 -13.56 -7.99 9.64
C VAL A 137 -14.36 -8.47 8.43
N SER A 138 -14.25 -9.74 8.07
CA SER A 138 -14.92 -10.32 6.89
C SER A 138 -16.45 -10.26 6.93
N GLY A 139 -17.04 -10.03 8.11
CA GLY A 139 -18.48 -9.97 8.30
C GLY A 139 -19.19 -11.34 8.44
N ILE A 140 -18.43 -12.45 8.43
CA ILE A 140 -18.98 -13.82 8.63
C ILE A 140 -19.85 -13.89 9.90
N LEU A 141 -19.42 -13.20 10.96
CA LEU A 141 -20.06 -13.24 12.28
C LEU A 141 -21.28 -12.33 12.41
N ASN A 142 -21.60 -11.53 11.40
CA ASN A 142 -22.74 -10.59 11.45
C ASN A 142 -24.12 -11.25 11.24
N GLY A 143 -24.19 -12.58 11.14
CA GLY A 143 -25.44 -13.34 11.07
C GLY A 143 -26.16 -13.33 9.71
N ASN A 144 -25.84 -12.40 8.82
CA ASN A 144 -26.48 -12.26 7.50
C ASN A 144 -25.77 -13.02 6.37
N GLY A 145 -24.74 -13.80 6.70
CA GLY A 145 -23.85 -14.43 5.72
C GLY A 145 -22.97 -13.40 4.96
N ILE A 146 -21.93 -13.88 4.32
CA ILE A 146 -21.11 -13.02 3.43
C ILE A 146 -21.76 -12.98 2.06
N LYS A 147 -22.01 -11.77 1.54
CA LYS A 147 -22.42 -11.62 0.15
C LYS A 147 -21.29 -12.06 -0.78
N THR A 148 -21.62 -12.75 -1.87
CA THR A 148 -20.63 -13.20 -2.88
C THR A 148 -19.76 -12.04 -3.38
N ARG A 149 -20.31 -10.84 -3.44
CA ARG A 149 -19.59 -9.62 -3.80
C ARG A 149 -18.47 -9.31 -2.80
N ASP A 150 -18.74 -9.39 -1.49
CA ASP A 150 -17.74 -9.11 -0.45
C ASP A 150 -16.62 -10.14 -0.44
N ILE A 151 -16.92 -11.41 -0.75
CA ILE A 151 -15.90 -12.46 -0.90
C ILE A 151 -14.90 -12.09 -1.99
N LYS A 152 -15.38 -11.59 -3.15
CA LYS A 152 -14.48 -11.11 -4.22
C LYS A 152 -13.58 -9.97 -3.73
N GLY A 153 -14.14 -8.99 -3.02
CA GLY A 153 -13.38 -7.88 -2.45
C GLY A 153 -12.31 -8.35 -1.47
N ILE A 154 -12.65 -9.29 -0.58
CA ILE A 154 -11.73 -9.91 0.38
C ILE A 154 -10.59 -10.63 -0.37
N LEU A 155 -10.91 -11.43 -1.38
CA LEU A 155 -9.92 -12.16 -2.16
C LEU A 155 -8.98 -11.21 -2.91
N PHE A 156 -9.49 -10.15 -3.50
CA PHE A 156 -8.67 -9.12 -4.14
C PHE A 156 -7.76 -8.40 -3.12
N GLY A 157 -8.29 -8.04 -1.95
CA GLY A 157 -7.51 -7.40 -0.88
C GLY A 157 -6.39 -8.30 -0.34
N LEU A 158 -6.68 -9.59 -0.09
CA LEU A 158 -5.68 -10.58 0.31
C LEU A 158 -4.66 -10.85 -0.79
N GLY A 159 -5.09 -10.91 -2.06
CA GLY A 159 -4.21 -11.02 -3.22
C GLY A 159 -3.25 -9.82 -3.31
N ALA A 160 -3.76 -8.60 -3.09
CA ALA A 160 -2.95 -7.40 -3.00
C ALA A 160 -1.92 -7.50 -1.84
N ALA A 161 -2.34 -7.98 -0.66
CA ALA A 161 -1.45 -8.20 0.47
C ALA A 161 -0.34 -9.21 0.15
N ALA A 162 -0.66 -10.29 -0.53
CA ALA A 162 0.30 -11.32 -0.95
C ALA A 162 1.34 -10.76 -1.92
N LEU A 163 0.91 -10.01 -2.94
CA LEU A 163 1.82 -9.34 -3.88
C LEU A 163 2.71 -8.32 -3.17
N TYR A 164 2.17 -7.52 -2.27
CA TYR A 164 2.97 -6.56 -1.51
C TYR A 164 3.94 -7.25 -0.56
N SER A 165 3.57 -8.40 0.02
CA SER A 165 4.50 -9.24 0.80
C SER A 165 5.68 -9.70 -0.05
N ALA A 166 5.44 -10.10 -1.29
CA ALA A 166 6.50 -10.45 -2.24
C ALA A 166 7.40 -9.24 -2.57
N VAL A 167 6.82 -8.05 -2.76
CA VAL A 167 7.57 -6.80 -2.95
C VAL A 167 8.47 -6.52 -1.75
N VAL A 168 7.95 -6.63 -0.52
CA VAL A 168 8.73 -6.40 0.71
C VAL A 168 9.87 -7.39 0.84
N ILE A 169 9.61 -8.68 0.58
CA ILE A 169 10.61 -9.75 0.63
C ILE A 169 11.72 -9.54 -0.40
N LEU A 170 11.36 -9.24 -1.64
CA LEU A 170 12.34 -8.99 -2.71
C LEU A 170 13.12 -7.70 -2.46
N ASN A 171 12.49 -6.67 -1.95
CA ASN A 171 13.13 -5.40 -1.62
C ASN A 171 14.24 -5.53 -0.56
N LYS A 172 14.18 -6.54 0.31
CA LYS A 172 15.28 -6.86 1.25
C LYS A 172 16.55 -7.32 0.52
N LYS A 173 16.44 -7.88 -0.69
CA LYS A 173 17.56 -8.35 -1.51
C LYS A 173 18.15 -7.27 -2.42
N VAL A 174 17.49 -6.11 -2.52
CA VAL A 174 17.88 -5.03 -3.42
C VAL A 174 18.42 -3.86 -2.61
N VAL A 175 19.72 -3.65 -2.70
CA VAL A 175 20.40 -2.53 -2.03
C VAL A 175 20.65 -1.42 -3.07
N VAL A 176 19.97 -0.29 -2.90
CA VAL A 176 20.19 0.94 -3.66
C VAL A 176 20.43 2.06 -2.66
N LYS A 177 21.44 2.89 -2.91
CA LYS A 177 21.81 3.97 -1.97
C LYS A 177 20.76 5.08 -1.92
N ASP A 178 20.16 5.40 -3.06
CA ASP A 178 19.12 6.41 -3.17
C ASP A 178 17.73 5.79 -3.23
N VAL A 179 16.91 6.10 -2.24
CA VAL A 179 15.54 5.60 -2.14
C VAL A 179 14.60 6.21 -3.18
N TYR A 180 14.88 7.45 -3.63
CA TYR A 180 14.10 8.06 -4.72
C TYR A 180 14.34 7.34 -6.03
N GLU A 181 15.60 7.05 -6.38
CA GLU A 181 15.96 6.32 -7.58
C GLU A 181 15.33 4.93 -7.62
N LYS A 182 15.40 4.21 -6.48
CA LYS A 182 14.70 2.93 -6.31
C LYS A 182 13.21 3.07 -6.62
N SER A 183 12.56 4.08 -6.05
CA SER A 183 11.12 4.30 -6.20
C SER A 183 10.74 4.72 -7.61
N ILE A 184 11.54 5.57 -8.26
CA ILE A 184 11.31 5.97 -9.67
C ILE A 184 11.28 4.74 -10.57
N ILE A 185 12.28 3.84 -10.46
CA ILE A 185 12.34 2.63 -11.28
C ILE A 185 11.16 1.70 -10.99
N GLN A 186 10.80 1.50 -9.72
CA GLN A 186 9.67 0.64 -9.35
C GLN A 186 8.33 1.22 -9.84
N LEU A 187 8.11 2.53 -9.68
CA LEU A 187 6.89 3.20 -10.15
C LEU A 187 6.77 3.18 -11.67
N ALA A 188 7.88 3.44 -12.37
CA ALA A 188 7.90 3.36 -13.83
C ALA A 188 7.62 1.93 -14.32
N ALA A 189 8.24 0.92 -13.70
CA ALA A 189 8.01 -0.47 -14.03
C ALA A 189 6.56 -0.91 -13.72
N ALA A 190 5.97 -0.43 -12.62
CA ALA A 190 4.57 -0.65 -12.29
C ALA A 190 3.63 -0.12 -13.38
N ALA A 191 3.93 1.06 -13.92
CA ALA A 191 3.17 1.63 -15.02
C ALA A 191 3.38 0.85 -16.32
N ILE A 192 4.62 0.57 -16.69
CA ILE A 192 4.96 -0.11 -17.96
C ILE A 192 4.31 -1.48 -18.06
N ILE A 193 4.32 -2.27 -16.98
CA ILE A 193 3.72 -3.63 -17.00
C ILE A 193 2.20 -3.60 -17.14
N LEU A 194 1.54 -2.54 -16.72
CA LEU A 194 0.10 -2.39 -16.83
C LEU A 194 -0.36 -1.97 -18.23
N ILE A 195 0.54 -1.42 -19.07
CA ILE A 195 0.19 -1.04 -20.45
C ILE A 195 -0.29 -2.25 -21.27
N PRO A 196 0.51 -3.33 -21.44
CA PRO A 196 0.04 -4.49 -22.20
C PRO A 196 -1.18 -5.15 -21.56
N TYR A 197 -1.29 -5.17 -20.24
CA TYR A 197 -2.48 -5.68 -19.55
C TYR A 197 -3.73 -4.90 -19.98
N LEU A 198 -3.69 -3.56 -19.92
CA LEU A 198 -4.81 -2.70 -20.33
C LEU A 198 -5.19 -2.88 -21.80
N LEU A 199 -4.19 -2.92 -22.68
CA LEU A 199 -4.43 -3.09 -24.12
C LEU A 199 -5.08 -4.45 -24.46
N LEU A 200 -4.85 -5.48 -23.65
CA LEU A 200 -5.39 -6.82 -23.87
C LEU A 200 -6.75 -7.05 -23.17
N THR A 201 -7.05 -6.31 -22.10
CA THR A 201 -8.20 -6.62 -21.24
C THR A 201 -9.27 -5.54 -21.23
N GLU A 202 -8.94 -4.32 -21.63
CA GLU A 202 -9.84 -3.17 -21.55
C GLU A 202 -9.98 -2.43 -22.88
N ASP A 203 -11.19 -1.99 -23.17
CA ASP A 203 -11.46 -1.10 -24.30
C ASP A 203 -11.23 0.36 -23.88
N ILE A 204 -9.98 0.81 -24.04
CA ILE A 204 -9.54 2.16 -23.65
C ILE A 204 -10.34 3.25 -24.36
N THR A 205 -10.91 2.97 -25.54
CA THR A 205 -11.67 3.96 -26.34
C THR A 205 -12.99 4.33 -25.68
N LYS A 206 -13.53 3.49 -24.80
CA LYS A 206 -14.77 3.73 -24.05
C LYS A 206 -14.56 4.51 -22.76
N THR A 207 -13.32 4.79 -22.39
CA THR A 207 -13.00 5.51 -21.16
C THR A 207 -13.20 7.01 -21.39
N SER A 208 -14.25 7.58 -20.82
CA SER A 208 -14.43 9.04 -20.84
C SER A 208 -13.64 9.67 -19.70
N LEU A 209 -12.58 10.38 -20.04
CA LEU A 209 -11.85 11.25 -19.13
C LEU A 209 -12.55 12.61 -19.08
N ASN A 210 -13.55 12.75 -18.21
CA ASN A 210 -14.10 14.07 -17.91
C ASN A 210 -13.13 14.88 -17.02
N GLY A 211 -13.33 16.18 -16.92
CA GLY A 211 -12.45 17.07 -16.15
C GLY A 211 -12.26 16.63 -14.69
N THR A 212 -13.31 16.10 -14.06
CA THR A 212 -13.25 15.57 -12.69
C THR A 212 -12.34 14.35 -12.59
N ALA A 213 -12.44 13.40 -13.54
CA ALA A 213 -11.58 12.21 -13.58
C ALA A 213 -10.12 12.61 -13.75
N VAL A 214 -9.81 13.55 -14.64
CA VAL A 214 -8.44 14.06 -14.83
C VAL A 214 -7.91 14.69 -13.55
N CYS A 215 -8.69 15.57 -12.91
CA CYS A 215 -8.30 16.21 -11.65
C CYS A 215 -8.00 15.16 -10.55
N MET A 216 -8.87 14.16 -10.40
CA MET A 216 -8.69 13.09 -9.40
C MET A 216 -7.47 12.21 -9.69
N VAL A 217 -7.21 11.89 -10.95
CA VAL A 217 -6.02 11.14 -11.37
C VAL A 217 -4.74 11.92 -11.07
N LEU A 218 -4.70 13.21 -11.40
CA LEU A 218 -3.58 14.08 -11.08
C LEU A 218 -3.35 14.16 -9.57
N LEU A 219 -4.43 14.30 -8.79
CA LEU A 219 -4.36 14.32 -7.33
C LEU A 219 -3.79 13.00 -6.79
N VAL A 220 -4.29 11.85 -7.24
CA VAL A 220 -3.78 10.54 -6.77
C VAL A 220 -2.35 10.30 -7.24
N GLY A 221 -2.01 10.62 -8.46
CA GLY A 221 -0.65 10.45 -8.99
C GLY A 221 0.38 11.38 -8.35
N ILE A 222 0.05 12.67 -8.23
CA ILE A 222 0.98 13.68 -7.71
C ILE A 222 0.98 13.69 -6.19
N VAL A 223 -0.20 13.79 -5.54
CA VAL A 223 -0.26 13.94 -4.08
C VAL A 223 -0.05 12.59 -3.38
N HIS A 224 -0.88 11.57 -3.70
CA HIS A 224 -0.82 10.28 -2.98
C HIS A 224 0.40 9.44 -3.37
N THR A 225 1.03 9.70 -4.52
CA THR A 225 2.22 8.95 -4.92
C THR A 225 3.45 9.86 -4.93
N GLY A 226 3.43 10.94 -5.67
CA GLY A 226 4.59 11.83 -5.78
C GLY A 226 4.97 12.47 -4.45
N ILE A 227 4.10 13.31 -3.89
CA ILE A 227 4.38 14.07 -2.66
C ILE A 227 4.48 13.14 -1.45
N ALA A 228 3.53 12.20 -1.28
CA ALA A 228 3.53 11.30 -0.14
C ALA A 228 4.80 10.43 -0.11
N TYR A 229 5.25 9.92 -1.25
CA TYR A 229 6.51 9.17 -1.35
C TYR A 229 7.72 10.07 -1.11
N ALA A 230 7.73 11.31 -1.62
CA ALA A 230 8.80 12.26 -1.34
C ALA A 230 8.92 12.58 0.15
N LEU A 231 7.81 12.79 0.84
CA LEU A 231 7.76 12.99 2.29
C LEU A 231 8.26 11.73 3.03
N TYR A 232 7.71 10.57 2.71
CA TYR A 232 8.04 9.31 3.36
C TYR A 232 9.51 8.93 3.19
N PHE A 233 10.01 8.91 1.95
CA PHE A 233 11.38 8.52 1.67
C PHE A 233 12.41 9.58 2.07
N GLY A 234 12.02 10.87 2.01
CA GLY A 234 12.89 11.97 2.40
C GLY A 234 13.32 11.94 3.87
N ILE A 235 12.51 11.33 4.73
CA ILE A 235 12.78 11.27 6.18
C ILE A 235 13.39 9.94 6.64
N MET A 236 13.46 8.92 5.80
CA MET A 236 13.90 7.57 6.18
C MET A 236 15.27 7.53 6.86
N LYS A 237 16.18 8.45 6.47
CA LYS A 237 17.52 8.55 7.06
C LYS A 237 17.54 9.22 8.42
N ASN A 238 16.48 9.96 8.77
CA ASN A 238 16.42 10.82 9.96
C ASN A 238 15.72 10.16 11.15
N LEU A 239 14.98 9.07 10.92
CA LEU A 239 14.20 8.38 11.94
C LEU A 239 14.63 6.91 12.04
N LYS A 240 14.46 6.34 13.24
CA LYS A 240 14.66 4.90 13.45
C LYS A 240 13.62 4.10 12.66
N ALA A 241 14.03 2.99 12.06
CA ALA A 241 13.14 2.11 11.29
C ALA A 241 11.91 1.68 12.09
N GLN A 242 12.09 1.36 13.38
CA GLN A 242 11.01 1.01 14.29
C GLN A 242 9.98 2.15 14.44
N SER A 243 10.44 3.41 14.56
CA SER A 243 9.53 4.56 14.65
C SER A 243 8.72 4.74 13.36
N ILE A 244 9.36 4.54 12.20
CA ILE A 244 8.69 4.59 10.89
C ILE A 244 7.63 3.50 10.81
N ALA A 245 7.97 2.26 11.15
CA ALA A 245 7.05 1.12 11.12
C ALA A 245 5.83 1.35 12.03
N VAL A 246 6.05 1.80 13.26
CA VAL A 246 4.97 2.11 14.21
C VAL A 246 4.05 3.22 13.70
N MET A 247 4.63 4.31 13.19
CA MET A 247 3.84 5.43 12.67
C MET A 247 3.11 5.10 11.37
N SER A 248 3.56 4.09 10.62
CA SER A 248 2.87 3.65 9.40
C SER A 248 1.48 3.06 9.68
N TYR A 249 1.18 2.68 10.93
CA TYR A 249 -0.17 2.25 11.31
C TYR A 249 -1.19 3.41 11.43
N ILE A 250 -0.74 4.66 11.33
CA ILE A 250 -1.64 5.82 11.18
C ILE A 250 -2.47 5.70 9.90
N ASP A 251 -1.88 5.23 8.80
CA ASP A 251 -2.56 5.05 7.52
C ASP A 251 -3.83 4.18 7.64
N PRO A 252 -3.79 2.89 8.07
CA PRO A 252 -4.99 2.06 8.15
C PRO A 252 -6.00 2.54 9.19
N VAL A 253 -5.53 3.10 10.31
CA VAL A 253 -6.43 3.68 11.31
C VAL A 253 -7.19 4.87 10.72
N PHE A 254 -6.48 5.74 10.00
CA PHE A 254 -7.08 6.91 9.36
C PHE A 254 -8.04 6.52 8.23
N ALA A 255 -7.66 5.53 7.40
CA ALA A 255 -8.53 4.99 6.36
C ALA A 255 -9.85 4.42 6.95
N LEU A 256 -9.77 3.73 8.09
CA LEU A 256 -10.92 3.17 8.79
C LEU A 256 -11.84 4.28 9.33
N LEU A 257 -11.27 5.30 9.96
CA LEU A 257 -12.03 6.44 10.47
C LEU A 257 -12.73 7.20 9.34
N LEU A 258 -12.03 7.45 8.23
CA LEU A 258 -12.60 8.13 7.07
C LEU A 258 -13.69 7.30 6.38
N SER A 259 -13.52 5.98 6.28
CA SER A 259 -14.53 5.06 5.77
C SER A 259 -15.83 5.19 6.58
N ALA A 260 -15.73 5.21 7.90
CA ALA A 260 -16.87 5.34 8.77
C ALA A 260 -17.53 6.75 8.70
N VAL A 261 -16.73 7.82 8.68
CA VAL A 261 -17.23 9.21 8.79
C VAL A 261 -17.66 9.76 7.42
N ILE A 262 -16.89 9.54 6.37
CA ILE A 262 -17.13 10.14 5.04
C ILE A 262 -17.98 9.24 4.17
N LEU A 263 -17.69 7.93 4.14
CA LEU A 263 -18.44 6.99 3.31
C LEU A 263 -19.65 6.40 4.03
N HIS A 264 -19.82 6.72 5.34
CA HIS A 264 -20.88 6.14 6.18
C HIS A 264 -20.91 4.60 6.14
N GLU A 265 -19.73 3.99 5.92
CA GLU A 265 -19.57 2.54 5.98
C GLU A 265 -19.57 2.12 7.45
N GLY A 266 -20.68 1.55 7.91
CA GLY A 266 -20.87 1.17 9.30
C GLY A 266 -19.83 0.12 9.75
N LEU A 267 -19.00 0.48 10.72
CA LEU A 267 -18.14 -0.47 11.41
C LEU A 267 -18.98 -1.24 12.42
N THR A 268 -19.16 -2.54 12.18
CA THR A 268 -19.77 -3.40 13.18
C THR A 268 -18.83 -3.57 14.38
N VAL A 269 -19.35 -3.95 15.53
CA VAL A 269 -18.52 -4.26 16.72
C VAL A 269 -17.47 -5.32 16.39
N TYR A 270 -17.86 -6.36 15.65
CA TYR A 270 -16.93 -7.39 15.18
C TYR A 270 -15.87 -6.83 14.25
N GLY A 271 -16.25 -5.96 13.32
CA GLY A 271 -15.31 -5.27 12.43
C GLY A 271 -14.30 -4.42 13.19
N ALA A 272 -14.72 -3.69 14.22
CA ALA A 272 -13.83 -2.89 15.07
C ALA A 272 -12.85 -3.78 15.86
N ILE A 273 -13.34 -4.86 16.48
CA ILE A 273 -12.47 -5.82 17.19
C ILE A 273 -11.48 -6.45 16.21
N GLY A 274 -11.92 -6.85 15.03
CA GLY A 274 -11.06 -7.43 14.00
C GLY A 274 -9.97 -6.47 13.52
N ALA A 275 -10.30 -5.20 13.32
CA ALA A 275 -9.33 -4.17 12.97
C ALA A 275 -8.28 -3.97 14.07
N ILE A 276 -8.68 -3.94 15.34
CA ILE A 276 -7.77 -3.87 16.49
C ILE A 276 -6.84 -5.09 16.52
N LEU A 277 -7.36 -6.29 16.27
CA LEU A 277 -6.56 -7.52 16.25
C LEU A 277 -5.53 -7.49 15.12
N ILE A 278 -5.89 -7.08 13.89
CA ILE A 278 -4.99 -7.02 12.74
C ILE A 278 -3.90 -5.97 12.98
N ILE A 279 -4.30 -4.73 13.25
CA ILE A 279 -3.37 -3.61 13.43
C ILE A 279 -2.51 -3.83 14.67
N GLY A 280 -3.12 -4.24 15.79
CA GLY A 280 -2.43 -4.49 17.05
C GLY A 280 -1.43 -5.64 16.95
N SER A 281 -1.78 -6.74 16.30
CA SER A 281 -0.86 -7.88 16.10
C SER A 281 0.33 -7.51 15.22
N ALA A 282 0.10 -6.76 14.15
CA ALA A 282 1.16 -6.29 13.27
C ALA A 282 2.09 -5.30 14.01
N PHE A 283 1.53 -4.38 14.79
CA PHE A 283 2.26 -3.46 15.66
C PHE A 283 3.13 -4.19 16.70
N VAL A 284 2.54 -5.13 17.45
CA VAL A 284 3.27 -5.92 18.45
C VAL A 284 4.37 -6.77 17.81
N SER A 285 4.10 -7.35 16.65
CA SER A 285 5.09 -8.13 15.90
C SER A 285 6.29 -7.29 15.45
N GLU A 286 6.08 -6.03 15.07
CA GLU A 286 7.17 -5.14 14.66
C GLU A 286 8.02 -4.70 15.86
N ILE A 287 7.41 -4.41 17.00
CA ILE A 287 8.15 -4.10 18.25
C ILE A 287 8.91 -5.32 18.76
N ALA A 288 8.34 -6.50 18.65
CA ALA A 288 8.96 -7.75 19.13
C ALA A 288 10.11 -8.23 18.21
N ARG A 289 10.42 -7.54 17.12
CA ARG A 289 11.51 -7.85 16.19
C ARG A 289 12.89 -7.50 16.72
N ASN A 290 12.94 -6.75 17.81
CA ASN A 290 14.14 -6.45 18.60
C ASN A 290 14.11 -7.32 19.87
#